data_52eafdf69238b7165aec0a0d86e684d7
#
_entry.id   52eafdf69238b7165aec0a0d86e684d7
#
_cell.length_a   1.000
_cell.length_b   1.000
_cell.length_c   1.000
_cell.angle_alpha   90.00
_cell.angle_beta   90.00
_cell.angle_gamma   90.00
#
_symmetry.space_group_name_H-M   'P 1'
#
loop_
_entity.id
_entity.type
_entity.pdbx_description
1 polymer ?
#
loop_
_entity_poly.entity_id
_entity_poly.type
_entity_poly.pdbx_seq_one_letter_code
_entity_poly.pdbx_strand_id
1 'polypeptide(L)'
;MARRFLALTVASLAAFAFACTDRDATPADASPVAGHVQTLEWSACGGRAECATLQVPLDWDQPTGETISLSVIRFPARSPDERIGVLMTNPGGPGGSAVDFVRIWESIIAPDIRDRFDIVAFDPRGVGESTPILCNDRLQELVGVDPDPDTEAEWREAERVAKAFADDCAAAAGHLLPHVGTREVARDMDALRAALGEEQLTYVGYSYGTTIGATYADLFPERVRAFVLDGGTDQALDFETVVLTQMIGFERAFQAYLDDCVARGCPLARDGDPREAVERVIARAEQAPIPAPGADRPAGPGEVQLGIISALYSTFTWNQLTRAMVSALAGDGTGLVVLTDQYLQRNPDGTYPNLIEANIAVNSLDSACPRDPLVYRAMADRFEPHAPTFGRSAATAGLVCAHWAAEPDPLDVPRAAGSAPIVVIATTNDPATPFEWGKALSQQLENATLVTYRGEGHTIYAQGNACIDAVVNAYLLTLAVPAEGTTCGDGPPPPGPAAARPALPPTEADAPGRVATPVPGALGQPPAGPEPWPHGQGEVWPHWLAAGVLLALTIAFIGFGVSRARRRPPPGS
;
A
#
# COMPACT_ATOMS: atom_id res chain seq x y z
N MET A 1 -73.55 -1.62 60.46
CA MET A 1 -72.78 -2.54 61.28
C MET A 1 -71.72 -3.23 60.42
N ALA A 2 -70.50 -3.10 60.85
CA ALA A 2 -69.30 -3.45 60.11
C ALA A 2 -69.08 -4.94 59.90
N ARG A 3 -68.35 -5.28 58.86
CA ARG A 3 -67.21 -6.19 58.93
C ARG A 3 -66.33 -6.05 57.64
N ARG A 4 -65.10 -5.62 57.89
CA ARG A 4 -63.98 -5.55 56.96
C ARG A 4 -63.53 -6.96 56.63
N PHE A 5 -63.16 -7.21 55.37
CA PHE A 5 -62.27 -8.28 55.01
C PHE A 5 -60.99 -7.69 54.30
N LEU A 6 -59.87 -7.94 54.92
CA LEU A 6 -58.55 -7.58 54.53
C LEU A 6 -58.07 -8.66 53.52
N ALA A 7 -57.71 -8.30 52.26
CA ALA A 7 -57.10 -9.21 51.34
C ALA A 7 -55.60 -8.77 51.22
N LEU A 8 -54.71 -9.65 51.64
CA LEU A 8 -53.26 -9.55 51.39
C LEU A 8 -53.00 -9.86 49.90
N THR A 9 -52.42 -8.90 49.22
CA THR A 9 -51.78 -9.11 47.91
C THR A 9 -50.28 -9.37 48.14
N VAL A 10 -49.85 -10.59 47.84
CA VAL A 10 -48.44 -10.99 47.77
C VAL A 10 -47.89 -10.46 46.46
N ALA A 11 -46.94 -9.51 46.53
CA ALA A 11 -46.20 -9.02 45.40
C ALA A 11 -45.04 -10.02 45.09
N SER A 12 -45.17 -10.72 43.97
CA SER A 12 -44.09 -11.54 43.40
C SER A 12 -43.09 -10.60 42.71
N LEU A 13 -41.89 -10.43 43.29
CA LEU A 13 -40.74 -9.89 42.59
C LEU A 13 -40.24 -10.92 41.56
N ALA A 14 -40.48 -10.66 40.29
CA ALA A 14 -39.81 -11.36 39.20
C ALA A 14 -38.44 -10.70 39.02
N ALA A 15 -37.39 -11.39 39.43
CA ALA A 15 -36.02 -11.04 39.12
C ALA A 15 -35.79 -11.29 37.62
N PHE A 16 -35.64 -10.22 36.83
CA PHE A 16 -35.10 -10.32 35.46
C PHE A 16 -33.59 -10.55 35.58
N ALA A 17 -33.17 -11.81 35.44
CA ALA A 17 -31.79 -12.13 35.15
C ALA A 17 -31.50 -11.69 33.70
N PHE A 18 -30.73 -10.63 33.51
CA PHE A 18 -30.06 -10.34 32.25
C PHE A 18 -29.04 -11.45 32.04
N ALA A 19 -29.37 -12.43 31.20
CA ALA A 19 -28.35 -13.30 30.62
C ALA A 19 -27.55 -12.47 29.61
N CYS A 20 -26.32 -12.10 29.98
CA CYS A 20 -25.27 -11.81 29.01
C CYS A 20 -25.11 -13.09 28.19
N THR A 21 -25.68 -13.13 26.99
CA THR A 21 -25.26 -14.11 25.99
C THR A 21 -23.93 -13.61 25.47
N ASP A 22 -22.84 -14.20 25.97
CA ASP A 22 -21.58 -14.25 25.23
C ASP A 22 -21.94 -14.77 23.83
N ARG A 23 -21.83 -13.91 22.84
CA ARG A 23 -21.69 -14.35 21.46
C ARG A 23 -20.27 -14.89 21.35
N ASP A 24 -20.10 -16.14 21.71
CA ASP A 24 -19.07 -16.97 21.10
C ASP A 24 -19.40 -17.00 19.61
N ALA A 25 -18.79 -16.09 18.85
CA ALA A 25 -18.70 -16.20 17.41
C ALA A 25 -17.83 -17.45 17.16
N THR A 26 -18.50 -18.59 16.98
CA THR A 26 -17.87 -19.73 16.32
C THR A 26 -17.32 -19.21 15.00
N PRO A 27 -16.04 -19.45 14.67
CA PRO A 27 -15.51 -19.14 13.35
C PRO A 27 -16.48 -19.75 12.34
N ALA A 28 -16.97 -18.93 11.42
CA ALA A 28 -17.79 -19.38 10.32
C ALA A 28 -17.07 -20.54 9.67
N ASP A 29 -17.77 -21.67 9.52
CA ASP A 29 -17.24 -22.92 9.01
C ASP A 29 -16.55 -22.64 7.66
N ALA A 30 -15.20 -22.52 7.67
CA ALA A 30 -14.36 -22.25 6.51
C ALA A 30 -14.20 -23.53 5.66
N SER A 31 -15.31 -24.29 5.55
CA SER A 31 -15.35 -25.43 4.65
C SER A 31 -15.19 -24.90 3.23
N PRO A 32 -14.24 -25.46 2.43
CA PRO A 32 -14.17 -25.14 1.01
C PRO A 32 -15.54 -25.43 0.42
N VAL A 33 -16.03 -24.54 -0.43
CA VAL A 33 -17.24 -24.79 -1.20
C VAL A 33 -17.09 -26.19 -1.80
N ALA A 34 -17.88 -27.14 -1.30
CA ALA A 34 -17.87 -28.52 -1.78
C ALA A 34 -18.54 -28.55 -3.17
N GLY A 35 -17.80 -28.08 -4.17
CA GLY A 35 -18.21 -27.97 -5.56
C GLY A 35 -16.98 -27.70 -6.41
N HIS A 36 -16.60 -28.68 -7.19
CA HIS A 36 -15.63 -28.67 -8.29
C HIS A 36 -14.47 -27.68 -8.12
N VAL A 37 -13.35 -28.15 -7.57
CA VAL A 37 -12.06 -27.47 -7.74
C VAL A 37 -11.82 -27.29 -9.22
N GLN A 38 -11.77 -26.04 -9.69
CA GLN A 38 -11.54 -25.76 -11.10
C GLN A 38 -10.15 -26.28 -11.49
N THR A 39 -10.06 -27.04 -12.57
CA THR A 39 -8.77 -27.36 -13.19
C THR A 39 -8.34 -26.14 -14.02
N LEU A 40 -7.14 -25.61 -13.73
CA LEU A 40 -6.58 -24.49 -14.48
C LEU A 40 -6.06 -24.96 -15.85
N GLU A 41 -6.51 -24.31 -16.91
CA GLU A 41 -6.03 -24.53 -18.27
C GLU A 41 -4.87 -23.57 -18.57
N TRP A 42 -3.65 -24.10 -18.53
CA TRP A 42 -2.44 -23.32 -18.73
C TRP A 42 -2.10 -23.14 -20.20
N SER A 43 -1.74 -21.92 -20.58
CA SER A 43 -1.25 -21.55 -21.90
C SER A 43 0.03 -20.73 -21.81
N ALA A 44 0.96 -20.92 -22.76
CA ALA A 44 2.19 -20.13 -22.78
C ALA A 44 1.88 -18.63 -23.00
N CYS A 45 2.43 -17.76 -22.13
CA CYS A 45 2.19 -16.31 -22.17
C CYS A 45 3.47 -15.46 -22.13
N GLY A 46 4.56 -16.00 -22.65
CA GLY A 46 5.85 -15.32 -22.81
C GLY A 46 6.98 -15.97 -22.00
N GLY A 47 8.13 -16.20 -22.64
CA GLY A 47 9.27 -16.87 -22.00
C GLY A 47 8.92 -18.23 -21.41
N ARG A 48 9.14 -18.41 -20.10
CA ARG A 48 8.78 -19.61 -19.35
C ARG A 48 7.41 -19.49 -18.66
N ALA A 49 6.75 -18.34 -18.80
CA ALA A 49 5.49 -18.09 -18.12
C ALA A 49 4.34 -18.86 -18.77
N GLU A 50 3.47 -19.38 -17.94
CA GLU A 50 2.20 -19.98 -18.28
C GLU A 50 1.08 -19.18 -17.62
N CYS A 51 0.03 -18.85 -18.35
CA CYS A 51 -1.12 -18.10 -17.88
C CYS A 51 -2.38 -18.96 -17.88
N ALA A 52 -3.26 -18.69 -16.95
CA ALA A 52 -4.58 -19.31 -16.83
C ALA A 52 -5.60 -18.29 -16.30
N THR A 53 -6.87 -18.67 -16.35
CA THR A 53 -7.96 -17.92 -15.73
C THR A 53 -8.63 -18.77 -14.66
N LEU A 54 -8.76 -18.23 -13.47
CA LEU A 54 -9.54 -18.82 -12.38
C LEU A 54 -10.90 -18.13 -12.32
N GLN A 55 -11.99 -18.90 -12.29
CA GLN A 55 -13.33 -18.39 -12.00
C GLN A 55 -13.62 -18.50 -10.52
N VAL A 56 -14.06 -17.40 -9.91
CA VAL A 56 -14.44 -17.36 -8.50
C VAL A 56 -15.82 -16.70 -8.35
N PRO A 57 -16.56 -16.95 -7.28
CA PRO A 57 -17.80 -16.22 -7.03
C PRO A 57 -17.53 -14.72 -6.91
N LEU A 58 -18.42 -13.88 -7.47
CA LEU A 58 -18.42 -12.46 -7.19
C LEU A 58 -18.63 -12.23 -5.69
N ASP A 59 -19.63 -12.89 -5.13
CA ASP A 59 -19.99 -12.85 -3.71
C ASP A 59 -19.72 -14.23 -3.09
N TRP A 60 -18.76 -14.32 -2.19
CA TRP A 60 -18.42 -15.55 -1.49
C TRP A 60 -19.51 -16.06 -0.53
N ASP A 61 -20.46 -15.20 -0.15
CA ASP A 61 -21.64 -15.60 0.62
C ASP A 61 -22.72 -16.21 -0.28
N GLN A 62 -22.59 -16.04 -1.62
CA GLN A 62 -23.45 -16.61 -2.65
C GLN A 62 -22.63 -17.41 -3.69
N PRO A 63 -21.95 -18.48 -3.29
CA PRO A 63 -20.93 -19.16 -4.12
C PRO A 63 -21.44 -19.82 -5.41
N THR A 64 -22.76 -19.94 -5.57
CA THR A 64 -23.41 -20.46 -6.78
C THR A 64 -24.00 -19.33 -7.67
N GLY A 65 -23.76 -18.08 -7.30
CA GLY A 65 -24.23 -16.88 -8.01
C GLY A 65 -23.37 -16.49 -9.20
N GLU A 66 -23.26 -15.19 -9.44
CA GLU A 66 -22.39 -14.61 -10.45
C GLU A 66 -20.92 -14.93 -10.17
N THR A 67 -20.13 -15.14 -11.24
CA THR A 67 -18.68 -15.40 -11.14
C THR A 67 -17.90 -14.32 -11.84
N ILE A 68 -16.68 -14.08 -11.35
CA ILE A 68 -15.68 -13.20 -11.95
C ILE A 68 -14.45 -14.00 -12.35
N SER A 69 -13.65 -13.43 -13.26
CA SER A 69 -12.43 -14.03 -13.79
C SER A 69 -11.22 -13.41 -13.11
N LEU A 70 -10.32 -14.24 -12.60
CA LEU A 70 -9.01 -13.82 -12.10
C LEU A 70 -7.92 -14.24 -13.08
N SER A 71 -7.03 -13.32 -13.42
CA SER A 71 -5.84 -13.57 -14.23
C SER A 71 -4.75 -14.19 -13.37
N VAL A 72 -4.22 -15.33 -13.79
CA VAL A 72 -3.21 -16.09 -13.06
C VAL A 72 -1.99 -16.33 -13.95
N ILE A 73 -0.80 -16.20 -13.40
CA ILE A 73 0.47 -16.50 -14.04
C ILE A 73 1.29 -17.47 -13.20
N ARG A 74 2.02 -18.38 -13.87
CA ARG A 74 2.93 -19.31 -13.25
C ARG A 74 4.26 -19.37 -13.99
N PHE A 75 5.36 -19.46 -13.23
CA PHE A 75 6.68 -19.88 -13.73
C PHE A 75 7.00 -21.22 -13.06
N PRO A 76 6.93 -22.35 -13.76
CA PRO A 76 7.23 -23.65 -13.19
C PRO A 76 8.64 -23.74 -12.60
N ALA A 77 8.80 -24.50 -11.51
CA ALA A 77 10.08 -24.79 -10.90
C ALA A 77 11.08 -25.31 -11.95
N ARG A 78 12.35 -24.87 -11.83
CA ARG A 78 13.39 -25.28 -12.79
C ARG A 78 13.91 -26.68 -12.53
N SER A 79 13.80 -27.16 -11.27
CA SER A 79 14.15 -28.51 -10.82
C SER A 79 12.89 -29.24 -10.33
N PRO A 80 12.03 -29.79 -11.22
CA PRO A 80 10.74 -30.39 -10.84
C PRO A 80 10.86 -31.51 -9.81
N ASP A 81 11.96 -32.28 -9.86
CA ASP A 81 12.23 -33.39 -8.92
C ASP A 81 12.54 -32.91 -7.50
N GLU A 82 12.91 -31.62 -7.33
CA GLU A 82 13.20 -30.99 -6.04
C GLU A 82 12.13 -29.96 -5.64
N ARG A 83 11.01 -29.94 -6.35
CA ARG A 83 9.92 -29.00 -6.11
C ARG A 83 9.38 -29.10 -4.68
N ILE A 84 9.31 -27.97 -3.99
CA ILE A 84 8.73 -27.85 -2.64
C ILE A 84 7.20 -27.63 -2.72
N GLY A 85 6.76 -26.79 -3.65
CA GLY A 85 5.35 -26.38 -3.78
C GLY A 85 5.22 -25.08 -4.57
N VAL A 86 4.14 -24.37 -4.33
CA VAL A 86 3.90 -23.05 -4.89
C VAL A 86 4.44 -21.96 -3.96
N LEU A 87 5.13 -20.97 -4.52
CA LEU A 87 5.41 -19.69 -3.87
C LEU A 87 4.58 -18.61 -4.55
N MET A 88 3.59 -18.11 -3.84
CA MET A 88 2.72 -17.04 -4.31
C MET A 88 3.25 -15.67 -3.86
N THR A 89 3.04 -14.62 -4.66
CA THR A 89 3.49 -13.26 -4.31
C THR A 89 2.48 -12.20 -4.72
N ASN A 90 2.49 -11.07 -3.99
CA ASN A 90 1.70 -9.89 -4.30
C ASN A 90 2.51 -8.61 -3.97
N PRO A 91 2.62 -7.63 -4.90
CA PRO A 91 3.41 -6.41 -4.72
C PRO A 91 2.76 -5.39 -3.79
N GLY A 92 1.46 -5.50 -3.53
CA GLY A 92 0.71 -4.52 -2.76
C GLY A 92 0.02 -3.45 -3.62
N GLY A 93 0.04 -2.26 -3.13
CA GLY A 93 -0.70 -1.11 -3.61
C GLY A 93 -1.68 -0.62 -2.54
N PRO A 94 -2.94 -1.16 -2.42
CA PRO A 94 -3.63 -2.12 -3.30
C PRO A 94 -3.70 -1.65 -4.76
N GLY A 95 -4.09 -2.54 -5.66
CA GLY A 95 -4.28 -2.23 -7.08
C GLY A 95 -3.06 -2.55 -7.98
N GLY A 96 -1.90 -2.89 -7.41
CA GLY A 96 -0.74 -3.34 -8.20
C GLY A 96 -0.98 -4.69 -8.86
N SER A 97 -0.77 -4.80 -10.19
CA SER A 97 -0.84 -6.09 -10.89
C SER A 97 0.26 -7.03 -10.40
N ALA A 98 -0.14 -8.12 -9.78
CA ALA A 98 0.80 -9.17 -9.36
C ALA A 98 1.29 -10.00 -10.54
N VAL A 99 0.49 -10.12 -11.61
CA VAL A 99 0.84 -10.78 -12.87
C VAL A 99 2.00 -10.05 -13.56
N ASP A 100 1.95 -8.71 -13.62
CA ASP A 100 3.04 -7.92 -14.22
C ASP A 100 4.27 -7.87 -13.30
N PHE A 101 4.06 -7.71 -12.01
CA PHE A 101 5.12 -7.70 -11.01
C PHE A 101 5.95 -8.98 -11.05
N VAL A 102 5.33 -10.15 -11.04
CA VAL A 102 6.03 -11.43 -10.97
C VAL A 102 6.91 -11.73 -12.19
N ARG A 103 6.59 -11.17 -13.35
CA ARG A 103 7.42 -11.29 -14.57
C ARG A 103 8.83 -10.76 -14.38
N ILE A 104 8.97 -9.73 -13.54
CA ILE A 104 10.26 -9.13 -13.20
C ILE A 104 10.82 -9.79 -11.96
N TRP A 105 9.99 -9.94 -10.93
CA TRP A 105 10.36 -10.49 -9.64
C TRP A 105 10.99 -11.90 -9.76
N GLU A 106 10.45 -12.77 -10.64
CA GLU A 106 11.02 -14.11 -10.92
C GLU A 106 12.49 -14.01 -11.35
N SER A 107 12.86 -12.96 -12.07
CA SER A 107 14.23 -12.80 -12.56
C SER A 107 15.24 -12.38 -11.49
N ILE A 108 14.80 -11.74 -10.41
CA ILE A 108 15.65 -11.14 -9.37
C ILE A 108 15.74 -11.96 -8.07
N ILE A 109 14.77 -12.82 -7.79
CA ILE A 109 14.82 -13.70 -6.61
C ILE A 109 15.94 -14.74 -6.73
N ALA A 110 16.33 -15.31 -5.59
CA ALA A 110 17.42 -16.28 -5.52
C ALA A 110 17.21 -17.48 -6.46
N PRO A 111 18.27 -17.99 -7.14
CA PRO A 111 18.16 -19.16 -8.01
C PRO A 111 17.55 -20.37 -7.31
N ASP A 112 17.95 -20.68 -6.05
CA ASP A 112 17.44 -21.82 -5.29
C ASP A 112 15.93 -21.75 -5.06
N ILE A 113 15.36 -20.55 -4.94
CA ILE A 113 13.91 -20.34 -4.86
C ILE A 113 13.25 -20.70 -6.20
N ARG A 114 13.79 -20.18 -7.32
CA ARG A 114 13.28 -20.47 -8.68
C ARG A 114 13.40 -21.92 -9.08
N ASP A 115 14.41 -22.61 -8.55
CA ASP A 115 14.65 -24.01 -8.85
C ASP A 115 13.63 -24.91 -8.16
N ARG A 116 13.16 -24.51 -6.95
CA ARG A 116 12.40 -25.38 -6.06
C ARG A 116 10.93 -24.99 -5.86
N PHE A 117 10.48 -23.84 -6.37
CA PHE A 117 9.08 -23.42 -6.31
C PHE A 117 8.51 -23.14 -7.69
N ASP A 118 7.25 -23.52 -7.90
CA ASP A 118 6.44 -22.85 -8.90
C ASP A 118 6.14 -21.45 -8.40
N ILE A 119 6.61 -20.44 -9.11
CA ILE A 119 6.34 -19.04 -8.75
C ILE A 119 5.00 -18.66 -9.35
N VAL A 120 4.03 -18.30 -8.53
CA VAL A 120 2.65 -18.00 -8.94
C VAL A 120 2.26 -16.61 -8.49
N ALA A 121 1.51 -15.91 -9.31
CA ALA A 121 0.81 -14.69 -8.93
C ALA A 121 -0.56 -14.64 -9.61
N PHE A 122 -1.47 -13.90 -9.01
CA PHE A 122 -2.75 -13.57 -9.63
C PHE A 122 -3.06 -12.09 -9.37
N ASP A 123 -3.70 -11.44 -10.32
CA ASP A 123 -4.26 -10.12 -10.07
C ASP A 123 -5.48 -10.28 -9.15
N PRO A 124 -5.52 -9.59 -8.01
CA PRO A 124 -6.73 -9.58 -7.18
C PRO A 124 -7.96 -9.12 -7.96
N ARG A 125 -9.14 -9.49 -7.50
CA ARG A 125 -10.41 -9.02 -8.06
C ARG A 125 -10.42 -7.49 -8.20
N GLY A 126 -10.86 -6.99 -9.33
CA GLY A 126 -10.86 -5.56 -9.63
C GLY A 126 -9.53 -5.01 -10.15
N VAL A 127 -8.43 -5.78 -10.13
CA VAL A 127 -7.05 -5.34 -10.47
C VAL A 127 -6.63 -5.90 -11.82
N GLY A 128 -5.89 -5.13 -12.60
CA GLY A 128 -5.23 -5.58 -13.82
C GLY A 128 -6.19 -6.22 -14.82
N GLU A 129 -5.99 -7.51 -15.11
CA GLU A 129 -6.83 -8.29 -16.02
C GLU A 129 -7.94 -9.09 -15.28
N SER A 130 -8.05 -8.95 -13.95
CA SER A 130 -8.98 -9.70 -13.08
C SER A 130 -10.30 -8.96 -12.89
N THR A 131 -11.17 -8.97 -13.89
CA THR A 131 -12.46 -8.25 -13.89
C THR A 131 -12.24 -6.81 -13.39
N PRO A 132 -11.54 -5.96 -14.17
CA PRO A 132 -10.99 -4.71 -13.69
C PRO A 132 -12.05 -3.68 -13.32
N ILE A 133 -11.75 -2.89 -12.27
CA ILE A 133 -12.46 -1.64 -12.00
C ILE A 133 -11.93 -0.58 -12.95
N LEU A 134 -12.82 -0.01 -13.77
CA LEU A 134 -12.49 1.06 -14.72
C LEU A 134 -13.43 2.24 -14.45
N CYS A 135 -12.88 3.46 -14.29
CA CYS A 135 -13.60 4.65 -13.86
C CYS A 135 -13.57 5.78 -14.92
N ASN A 136 -13.74 5.46 -16.20
CA ASN A 136 -13.92 6.44 -17.30
C ASN A 136 -12.80 7.49 -17.47
N ASP A 137 -11.52 7.07 -17.38
CA ASP A 137 -10.32 7.90 -17.68
C ASP A 137 -10.22 9.25 -16.95
N ARG A 138 -10.81 9.38 -15.74
CA ARG A 138 -10.75 10.63 -14.95
C ARG A 138 -9.50 10.78 -14.09
N LEU A 139 -8.61 9.80 -14.11
CA LEU A 139 -7.44 9.82 -13.23
C LEU A 139 -6.57 11.06 -13.44
N GLN A 140 -6.40 11.51 -14.71
CA GLN A 140 -5.62 12.73 -14.98
C GLN A 140 -6.25 13.98 -14.36
N GLU A 141 -7.57 14.09 -14.32
CA GLU A 141 -8.27 15.21 -13.68
C GLU A 141 -8.08 15.13 -12.15
N LEU A 142 -8.18 13.93 -11.56
CA LEU A 142 -7.99 13.71 -10.13
C LEU A 142 -6.56 14.05 -9.67
N VAL A 143 -5.55 13.63 -10.44
CA VAL A 143 -4.13 13.91 -10.13
C VAL A 143 -3.77 15.37 -10.36
N GLY A 144 -4.39 16.02 -11.35
CA GLY A 144 -4.09 17.41 -11.73
C GLY A 144 -4.74 18.47 -10.83
N VAL A 145 -5.66 18.07 -9.92
CA VAL A 145 -6.26 19.03 -8.97
C VAL A 145 -5.23 19.47 -7.93
N ASP A 146 -5.40 20.68 -7.39
CA ASP A 146 -4.57 21.15 -6.28
C ASP A 146 -4.75 20.23 -5.06
N PRO A 147 -3.69 19.54 -4.62
CA PRO A 147 -3.80 18.60 -3.49
C PRO A 147 -3.81 19.32 -2.13
N ASP A 148 -3.45 20.60 -2.04
CA ASP A 148 -3.43 21.42 -0.84
C ASP A 148 -4.24 22.72 -0.99
N PRO A 149 -5.58 22.62 -1.10
CA PRO A 149 -6.43 23.76 -1.34
C PRO A 149 -6.33 24.82 -0.23
N ASP A 150 -6.02 26.06 -0.59
CA ASP A 150 -5.92 27.23 0.31
C ASP A 150 -7.23 28.01 0.39
N THR A 151 -8.02 27.99 -0.70
CA THR A 151 -9.24 28.78 -0.84
C THR A 151 -10.49 27.91 -0.87
N GLU A 152 -11.62 28.52 -0.52
CA GLU A 152 -12.93 27.87 -0.63
C GLU A 152 -13.28 27.47 -2.09
N ALA A 153 -12.69 28.13 -3.09
CA ALA A 153 -12.90 27.78 -4.49
C ALA A 153 -12.15 26.49 -4.85
N GLU A 154 -10.92 26.34 -4.40
CA GLU A 154 -10.08 25.16 -4.60
C GLU A 154 -10.65 23.95 -3.86
N TRP A 155 -11.11 24.11 -2.59
CA TRP A 155 -11.79 23.04 -1.86
C TRP A 155 -13.04 22.54 -2.60
N ARG A 156 -13.85 23.44 -3.15
CA ARG A 156 -15.01 23.05 -3.96
C ARG A 156 -14.62 22.35 -5.25
N GLU A 157 -13.50 22.74 -5.86
CA GLU A 157 -13.00 22.07 -7.06
C GLU A 157 -12.45 20.68 -6.72
N ALA A 158 -11.67 20.52 -5.66
CA ALA A 158 -11.18 19.22 -5.18
C ALA A 158 -12.35 18.26 -4.88
N GLU A 159 -13.36 18.74 -4.15
CA GLU A 159 -14.57 17.95 -3.86
C GLU A 159 -15.36 17.59 -5.13
N ARG A 160 -15.51 18.52 -6.07
CA ARG A 160 -16.19 18.27 -7.36
C ARG A 160 -15.49 17.17 -8.15
N VAL A 161 -14.16 17.23 -8.24
CA VAL A 161 -13.35 16.23 -8.96
C VAL A 161 -13.42 14.88 -8.26
N ALA A 162 -13.25 14.85 -6.94
CA ALA A 162 -13.35 13.63 -6.13
C ALA A 162 -14.72 12.95 -6.29
N LYS A 163 -15.81 13.75 -6.22
CA LYS A 163 -17.18 13.24 -6.41
C LYS A 163 -17.39 12.72 -7.83
N ALA A 164 -16.94 13.44 -8.85
CA ALA A 164 -17.10 13.01 -10.24
C ALA A 164 -16.37 11.70 -10.51
N PHE A 165 -15.19 11.52 -9.93
CA PHE A 165 -14.45 10.25 -10.01
C PHE A 165 -15.22 9.10 -9.34
N ALA A 166 -15.72 9.31 -8.11
CA ALA A 166 -16.51 8.31 -7.40
C ALA A 166 -17.82 7.95 -8.13
N ASP A 167 -18.53 8.94 -8.68
CA ASP A 167 -19.76 8.73 -9.47
C ASP A 167 -19.48 7.89 -10.73
N ASP A 168 -18.38 8.15 -11.43
CA ASP A 168 -17.99 7.40 -12.63
C ASP A 168 -17.60 5.95 -12.29
N CYS A 169 -16.86 5.73 -11.19
CA CYS A 169 -16.56 4.37 -10.70
C CYS A 169 -17.85 3.62 -10.34
N ALA A 170 -18.79 4.28 -9.66
CA ALA A 170 -20.08 3.68 -9.31
C ALA A 170 -20.91 3.32 -10.55
N ALA A 171 -20.90 4.17 -11.57
CA ALA A 171 -21.62 3.93 -12.82
C ALA A 171 -21.01 2.78 -13.65
N ALA A 172 -19.69 2.66 -13.66
CA ALA A 172 -18.96 1.70 -14.49
C ALA A 172 -18.80 0.32 -13.82
N ALA A 173 -18.57 0.28 -12.51
CA ALA A 173 -18.21 -0.92 -11.76
C ALA A 173 -19.01 -1.12 -10.46
N GLY A 174 -20.14 -0.42 -10.28
CA GLY A 174 -20.87 -0.38 -9.00
C GLY A 174 -21.27 -1.76 -8.44
N HIS A 175 -21.56 -2.75 -9.29
CA HIS A 175 -21.85 -4.13 -8.87
C HIS A 175 -20.63 -4.85 -8.28
N LEU A 176 -19.42 -4.46 -8.66
CA LEU A 176 -18.16 -5.07 -8.20
C LEU A 176 -17.65 -4.43 -6.91
N LEU A 177 -17.89 -3.12 -6.71
CA LEU A 177 -17.31 -2.34 -5.62
C LEU A 177 -17.54 -2.91 -4.21
N PRO A 178 -18.71 -3.53 -3.86
CA PRO A 178 -18.92 -4.16 -2.55
C PRO A 178 -18.13 -5.46 -2.33
N HIS A 179 -17.48 -5.99 -3.37
CA HIS A 179 -16.90 -7.33 -3.37
C HIS A 179 -15.39 -7.34 -3.66
N VAL A 180 -14.70 -6.20 -3.55
CA VAL A 180 -13.25 -6.10 -3.86
C VAL A 180 -12.36 -6.03 -2.62
N GLY A 181 -12.93 -6.25 -1.43
CA GLY A 181 -12.21 -6.19 -0.16
C GLY A 181 -11.18 -7.30 0.02
N THR A 182 -10.29 -7.10 0.96
CA THR A 182 -9.18 -8.04 1.22
C THR A 182 -9.66 -9.40 1.72
N ARG A 183 -10.82 -9.49 2.41
CA ARG A 183 -11.39 -10.80 2.81
C ARG A 183 -11.74 -11.66 1.59
N GLU A 184 -12.33 -11.06 0.57
CA GLU A 184 -12.67 -11.73 -0.69
C GLU A 184 -11.40 -12.15 -1.44
N VAL A 185 -10.38 -11.29 -1.48
CA VAL A 185 -9.06 -11.59 -2.07
C VAL A 185 -8.40 -12.78 -1.36
N ALA A 186 -8.46 -12.85 -0.03
CA ALA A 186 -7.93 -13.99 0.73
C ALA A 186 -8.69 -15.29 0.43
N ARG A 187 -10.01 -15.25 0.24
CA ARG A 187 -10.81 -16.39 -0.21
C ARG A 187 -10.48 -16.81 -1.65
N ASP A 188 -10.25 -15.85 -2.56
CA ASP A 188 -9.77 -16.12 -3.92
C ASP A 188 -8.40 -16.79 -3.92
N MET A 189 -7.49 -16.33 -3.06
CA MET A 189 -6.17 -16.91 -2.87
C MET A 189 -6.26 -18.37 -2.43
N ASP A 190 -7.22 -18.71 -1.56
CA ASP A 190 -7.46 -20.08 -1.15
C ASP A 190 -8.09 -20.95 -2.25
N ALA A 191 -9.00 -20.40 -3.04
CA ALA A 191 -9.54 -21.07 -4.22
C ALA A 191 -8.43 -21.38 -5.25
N LEU A 192 -7.50 -20.44 -5.45
CA LEU A 192 -6.33 -20.66 -6.30
C LEU A 192 -5.40 -21.74 -5.73
N ARG A 193 -5.13 -21.73 -4.41
CA ARG A 193 -4.38 -22.80 -3.75
C ARG A 193 -4.99 -24.18 -4.05
N ALA A 194 -6.30 -24.31 -3.88
CA ALA A 194 -7.01 -25.56 -4.14
C ALA A 194 -6.95 -25.95 -5.61
N ALA A 195 -7.10 -25.00 -6.54
CA ALA A 195 -6.99 -25.26 -7.99
C ALA A 195 -5.57 -25.67 -8.43
N LEU A 196 -4.55 -25.24 -7.68
CA LEU A 196 -3.15 -25.65 -7.87
C LEU A 196 -2.83 -27.02 -7.22
N GLY A 197 -3.75 -27.57 -6.43
CA GLY A 197 -3.58 -28.86 -5.75
C GLY A 197 -2.67 -28.80 -4.51
N GLU A 198 -2.47 -27.61 -3.93
CA GLU A 198 -1.61 -27.44 -2.75
C GLU A 198 -2.41 -27.59 -1.45
N GLU A 199 -1.85 -28.30 -0.46
CA GLU A 199 -2.44 -28.38 0.89
C GLU A 199 -2.20 -27.08 1.66
N GLN A 200 -1.01 -26.47 1.52
CA GLN A 200 -0.59 -25.25 2.19
C GLN A 200 0.09 -24.31 1.21
N LEU A 201 0.05 -23.01 1.48
CA LEU A 201 0.72 -21.99 0.68
C LEU A 201 2.04 -21.55 1.29
N THR A 202 3.00 -21.24 0.40
CA THR A 202 4.13 -20.37 0.69
C THR A 202 3.85 -19.01 0.04
N TYR A 203 4.06 -17.91 0.76
CA TYR A 203 3.67 -16.57 0.32
C TYR A 203 4.71 -15.51 0.67
N VAL A 204 4.91 -14.56 -0.25
CA VAL A 204 5.65 -13.31 -0.01
C VAL A 204 4.73 -12.16 -0.38
N GLY A 205 4.31 -11.39 0.61
CA GLY A 205 3.51 -10.17 0.42
C GLY A 205 4.35 -8.93 0.71
N TYR A 206 4.23 -7.95 -0.16
CA TYR A 206 4.86 -6.65 -0.01
C TYR A 206 3.81 -5.58 0.26
N SER A 207 4.07 -4.65 1.21
CA SER A 207 3.17 -3.52 1.45
C SER A 207 1.73 -4.01 1.75
N TYR A 208 0.72 -3.54 1.01
CA TYR A 208 -0.64 -4.06 1.10
C TYR A 208 -0.73 -5.59 0.91
N GLY A 209 0.20 -6.21 0.18
CA GLY A 209 0.27 -7.68 0.12
C GLY A 209 0.46 -8.33 1.49
N THR A 210 0.96 -7.61 2.49
CA THR A 210 1.03 -8.08 3.89
C THR A 210 -0.35 -8.14 4.53
N THR A 211 -1.26 -7.21 4.18
CA THR A 211 -2.67 -7.25 4.59
C THR A 211 -3.37 -8.49 4.05
N ILE A 212 -3.16 -8.79 2.74
CA ILE A 212 -3.69 -10.03 2.12
C ILE A 212 -3.16 -11.26 2.86
N GLY A 213 -1.83 -11.33 3.09
CA GLY A 213 -1.20 -12.47 3.76
C GLY A 213 -1.65 -12.66 5.20
N ALA A 214 -1.77 -11.57 5.96
CA ALA A 214 -2.23 -11.60 7.34
C ALA A 214 -3.71 -12.01 7.45
N THR A 215 -4.57 -11.47 6.59
CA THR A 215 -6.00 -11.83 6.50
C THR A 215 -6.17 -13.29 6.06
N TYR A 216 -5.37 -13.75 5.09
CA TYR A 216 -5.38 -15.17 4.70
C TYR A 216 -4.98 -16.10 5.85
N ALA A 217 -3.91 -15.75 6.57
CA ALA A 217 -3.42 -16.54 7.69
C ALA A 217 -4.42 -16.57 8.86
N ASP A 218 -5.20 -15.51 9.04
CA ASP A 218 -6.27 -15.45 10.05
C ASP A 218 -7.47 -16.31 9.66
N LEU A 219 -7.89 -16.27 8.37
CA LEU A 219 -9.01 -17.08 7.87
C LEU A 219 -8.66 -18.56 7.70
N PHE A 220 -7.41 -18.90 7.35
CA PHE A 220 -6.98 -20.26 6.99
C PHE A 220 -5.63 -20.63 7.65
N PRO A 221 -5.51 -20.56 8.98
CA PRO A 221 -4.23 -20.73 9.66
C PRO A 221 -3.55 -22.09 9.38
N GLU A 222 -4.32 -23.17 9.21
CA GLU A 222 -3.79 -24.49 8.90
C GLU A 222 -3.24 -24.62 7.47
N ARG A 223 -3.56 -23.68 6.59
CA ARG A 223 -3.13 -23.64 5.18
C ARG A 223 -1.86 -22.80 4.95
N VAL A 224 -1.31 -22.26 6.02
CA VAL A 224 -0.03 -21.53 5.98
C VAL A 224 1.13 -22.50 6.08
N ARG A 225 2.05 -22.51 5.08
CA ARG A 225 3.33 -23.22 5.15
C ARG A 225 4.45 -22.28 5.61
N ALA A 226 4.66 -21.18 4.90
CA ALA A 226 5.69 -20.19 5.20
C ALA A 226 5.29 -18.84 4.58
N PHE A 227 5.01 -17.84 5.41
CA PHE A 227 4.63 -16.51 4.97
C PHE A 227 5.69 -15.49 5.35
N VAL A 228 6.05 -14.62 4.39
CA VAL A 228 6.92 -13.46 4.57
C VAL A 228 6.11 -12.21 4.23
N LEU A 229 6.03 -11.29 5.19
CA LEU A 229 5.25 -10.06 5.10
C LEU A 229 6.22 -8.88 5.22
N ASP A 230 6.62 -8.29 4.07
CA ASP A 230 7.62 -7.24 3.97
C ASP A 230 6.97 -5.87 3.79
N GLY A 231 7.25 -4.94 4.70
CA GLY A 231 6.56 -3.65 4.77
C GLY A 231 5.15 -3.81 5.35
N GLY A 232 5.07 -4.37 6.57
CA GLY A 232 3.81 -4.73 7.23
C GLY A 232 2.88 -3.56 7.49
N THR A 233 1.58 -3.77 7.31
CA THR A 233 0.49 -2.84 7.65
C THR A 233 -0.03 -3.10 9.06
N ASP A 234 -0.64 -2.07 9.69
CA ASP A 234 -1.28 -2.18 11.02
C ASP A 234 -2.81 -2.04 10.87
N GLN A 235 -3.51 -3.16 10.88
CA GLN A 235 -4.98 -3.20 10.72
C GLN A 235 -5.76 -2.74 11.98
N ALA A 236 -5.07 -2.43 13.07
CA ALA A 236 -5.70 -1.85 14.26
C ALA A 236 -5.88 -0.33 14.19
N LEU A 237 -5.31 0.32 13.17
CA LEU A 237 -5.38 1.76 13.00
C LEU A 237 -6.66 2.17 12.27
N ASP A 238 -7.28 3.25 12.74
CA ASP A 238 -8.34 3.91 12.00
C ASP A 238 -7.82 4.67 10.77
N PHE A 239 -8.72 5.02 9.86
CA PHE A 239 -8.40 5.71 8.61
C PHE A 239 -7.53 6.95 8.80
N GLU A 240 -7.89 7.84 9.74
CA GLU A 240 -7.17 9.09 9.98
C GLU A 240 -5.76 8.82 10.49
N THR A 241 -5.59 7.87 11.40
CA THR A 241 -4.30 7.48 11.95
C THR A 241 -3.39 6.82 10.90
N VAL A 242 -3.95 5.98 10.02
CA VAL A 242 -3.21 5.39 8.88
C VAL A 242 -2.65 6.50 8.00
N VAL A 243 -3.49 7.42 7.52
CA VAL A 243 -3.07 8.50 6.62
C VAL A 243 -2.02 9.38 7.30
N LEU A 244 -2.26 9.83 8.54
CA LEU A 244 -1.31 10.69 9.25
C LEU A 244 0.04 10.02 9.48
N THR A 245 0.05 8.78 10.00
CA THR A 245 1.31 8.11 10.33
C THR A 245 2.11 7.71 9.10
N GLN A 246 1.45 7.42 7.97
CA GLN A 246 2.10 7.25 6.68
C GLN A 246 2.77 8.56 6.23
N MET A 247 2.08 9.70 6.32
CA MET A 247 2.67 10.99 5.94
C MET A 247 3.84 11.39 6.85
N ILE A 248 3.80 11.07 8.13
CA ILE A 248 4.97 11.20 9.02
C ILE A 248 6.13 10.31 8.53
N GLY A 249 5.84 9.12 8.01
CA GLY A 249 6.84 8.27 7.35
C GLY A 249 7.48 8.95 6.14
N PHE A 250 6.67 9.55 5.27
CA PHE A 250 7.17 10.31 4.11
C PHE A 250 7.96 11.55 4.52
N GLU A 251 7.55 12.29 5.58
CA GLU A 251 8.36 13.41 6.10
C GLU A 251 9.75 12.94 6.59
N ARG A 252 9.82 11.79 7.28
CA ARG A 252 11.10 11.20 7.71
C ARG A 252 11.98 10.85 6.52
N ALA A 253 11.43 10.20 5.50
CA ALA A 253 12.16 9.85 4.28
C ALA A 253 12.58 11.11 3.50
N PHE A 254 11.74 12.15 3.46
CA PHE A 254 12.08 13.43 2.86
C PHE A 254 13.24 14.10 3.60
N GLN A 255 13.21 14.13 4.94
CA GLN A 255 14.34 14.63 5.72
C GLN A 255 15.63 13.84 5.45
N ALA A 256 15.56 12.50 5.39
CA ALA A 256 16.71 11.67 5.07
C ALA A 256 17.26 11.96 3.66
N TYR A 257 16.40 12.19 2.67
CA TYR A 257 16.80 12.65 1.33
C TYR A 257 17.51 14.02 1.37
N LEU A 258 17.01 14.98 2.15
CA LEU A 258 17.63 16.30 2.29
C LEU A 258 18.99 16.20 2.98
N ASP A 259 19.10 15.39 4.04
CA ASP A 259 20.34 15.16 4.76
C ASP A 259 21.41 14.50 3.87
N ASP A 260 21.03 13.50 3.08
CA ASP A 260 21.88 12.87 2.07
C ASP A 260 22.29 13.87 0.99
N CYS A 261 21.38 14.73 0.55
CA CYS A 261 21.69 15.79 -0.41
C CYS A 261 22.76 16.75 0.15
N VAL A 262 22.63 17.19 1.39
CA VAL A 262 23.64 18.04 2.06
C VAL A 262 24.97 17.30 2.19
N ALA A 263 24.95 16.06 2.69
CA ALA A 263 26.15 15.26 2.92
C ALA A 263 26.98 15.02 1.65
N ARG A 264 26.30 14.81 0.51
CA ARG A 264 26.94 14.62 -0.80
C ARG A 264 27.26 15.92 -1.53
N GLY A 265 26.85 17.09 -1.02
CA GLY A 265 26.99 18.37 -1.71
C GLY A 265 26.20 18.40 -3.01
N CYS A 266 24.97 17.93 -3.00
CA CYS A 266 24.10 17.85 -4.17
C CYS A 266 23.79 19.26 -4.73
N PRO A 267 23.35 19.39 -6.00
CA PRO A 267 23.09 20.71 -6.61
C PRO A 267 22.08 21.58 -5.84
N LEU A 268 21.08 21.01 -5.17
CA LEU A 268 20.09 21.78 -4.40
C LEU A 268 20.69 22.43 -3.14
N ALA A 269 21.75 21.81 -2.56
CA ALA A 269 22.42 22.32 -1.36
C ALA A 269 23.55 23.34 -1.67
N ARG A 270 23.84 23.64 -2.95
CA ARG A 270 24.94 24.56 -3.31
C ARG A 270 24.63 26.00 -3.02
N ASP A 271 23.38 26.41 -3.20
CA ASP A 271 22.95 27.81 -3.15
C ASP A 271 22.06 28.10 -1.91
N GLY A 272 22.00 27.17 -0.93
CA GLY A 272 21.21 27.33 0.29
C GLY A 272 20.68 26.03 0.84
N ASP A 273 19.60 26.12 1.60
CA ASP A 273 18.88 24.97 2.17
C ASP A 273 18.14 24.19 1.05
N PRO A 274 18.42 22.89 0.87
CA PRO A 274 17.70 22.09 -0.12
C PRO A 274 16.20 21.99 0.15
N ARG A 275 15.75 22.11 1.42
CA ARG A 275 14.32 22.16 1.76
C ARG A 275 13.67 23.39 1.16
N GLU A 276 14.25 24.59 1.36
CA GLU A 276 13.75 25.82 0.75
C GLU A 276 13.72 25.73 -0.78
N ALA A 277 14.69 25.01 -1.39
CA ALA A 277 14.71 24.80 -2.82
C ALA A 277 13.49 23.98 -3.31
N VAL A 278 13.12 22.91 -2.57
CA VAL A 278 11.93 22.10 -2.88
C VAL A 278 10.65 22.91 -2.64
N GLU A 279 10.54 23.61 -1.52
CA GLU A 279 9.38 24.47 -1.19
C GLU A 279 9.15 25.54 -2.27
N ARG A 280 10.22 26.13 -2.84
CA ARG A 280 10.09 27.05 -3.98
C ARG A 280 9.53 26.40 -5.24
N VAL A 281 9.81 25.11 -5.48
CA VAL A 281 9.22 24.38 -6.62
C VAL A 281 7.74 24.14 -6.38
N ILE A 282 7.36 23.73 -5.17
CA ILE A 282 5.96 23.52 -4.77
C ILE A 282 5.19 24.83 -4.94
N ALA A 283 5.63 25.91 -4.27
CA ALA A 283 4.98 27.22 -4.34
C ALA A 283 4.90 27.80 -5.76
N ARG A 284 5.86 27.47 -6.63
CA ARG A 284 5.80 27.85 -8.04
C ARG A 284 4.69 27.12 -8.80
N ALA A 285 4.53 25.81 -8.54
CA ALA A 285 3.50 25.01 -9.20
C ALA A 285 2.08 25.46 -8.78
N GLU A 286 1.91 25.85 -7.51
CA GLU A 286 0.67 26.45 -6.98
C GLU A 286 0.31 27.77 -7.69
N GLN A 287 1.30 28.63 -7.95
CA GLN A 287 1.06 29.88 -8.67
C GLN A 287 0.70 29.65 -10.15
N ALA A 288 1.37 28.72 -10.81
CA ALA A 288 1.09 28.30 -12.18
C ALA A 288 1.83 26.99 -12.49
N PRO A 289 1.20 26.05 -13.22
CA PRO A 289 1.85 24.82 -13.64
C PRO A 289 3.19 25.06 -14.33
N ILE A 290 4.23 24.32 -13.94
CA ILE A 290 5.59 24.45 -14.49
C ILE A 290 5.61 23.81 -15.88
N PRO A 291 6.02 24.56 -16.94
CA PRO A 291 6.14 23.97 -18.28
C PRO A 291 6.99 22.71 -18.28
N ALA A 292 6.58 21.70 -19.03
CA ALA A 292 7.30 20.42 -19.15
C ALA A 292 7.46 20.06 -20.64
N PRO A 293 8.42 20.65 -21.35
CA PRO A 293 8.55 20.49 -22.81
C PRO A 293 8.91 19.08 -23.26
N GLY A 294 9.39 18.23 -22.35
CA GLY A 294 9.66 16.81 -22.57
C GLY A 294 8.52 15.87 -22.20
N ALA A 295 7.35 16.41 -21.81
CA ALA A 295 6.15 15.67 -21.47
C ALA A 295 4.94 16.22 -22.27
N ASP A 296 3.81 15.55 -22.21
CA ASP A 296 2.57 15.95 -22.91
C ASP A 296 1.69 16.93 -22.11
N ARG A 297 2.07 17.20 -20.86
CA ARG A 297 1.37 18.11 -19.94
C ARG A 297 2.37 18.85 -19.04
N PRO A 298 2.01 20.03 -18.48
CA PRO A 298 2.84 20.72 -17.50
C PRO A 298 2.82 19.99 -16.13
N ALA A 299 3.78 20.30 -15.26
CA ALA A 299 3.77 19.87 -13.87
C ALA A 299 2.95 20.86 -13.03
N GLY A 300 1.72 20.50 -12.68
CA GLY A 300 0.88 21.21 -11.71
C GLY A 300 1.23 20.81 -10.27
N PRO A 301 0.49 21.35 -9.27
CA PRO A 301 0.72 21.03 -7.85
C PRO A 301 0.65 19.52 -7.57
N GLY A 302 -0.34 18.82 -8.13
CA GLY A 302 -0.51 17.37 -7.97
C GLY A 302 0.65 16.56 -8.53
N GLU A 303 1.12 16.88 -9.77
CA GLU A 303 2.30 16.22 -10.35
C GLU A 303 3.57 16.49 -9.55
N VAL A 304 3.75 17.69 -9.01
CA VAL A 304 4.92 18.01 -8.17
C VAL A 304 4.90 17.17 -6.89
N GLN A 305 3.78 17.17 -6.19
CA GLN A 305 3.62 16.44 -4.92
C GLN A 305 3.79 14.94 -5.10
N LEU A 306 3.08 14.37 -6.08
CA LEU A 306 3.14 12.93 -6.34
C LEU A 306 4.51 12.49 -6.89
N GLY A 307 5.16 13.35 -7.68
CA GLY A 307 6.52 13.10 -8.15
C GLY A 307 7.56 13.06 -7.02
N ILE A 308 7.41 13.90 -5.99
CA ILE A 308 8.24 13.84 -4.78
C ILE A 308 7.97 12.53 -4.03
N ILE A 309 6.72 12.24 -3.73
CA ILE A 309 6.29 11.01 -3.03
C ILE A 309 6.83 9.78 -3.76
N SER A 310 6.65 9.69 -5.07
CA SER A 310 7.17 8.59 -5.91
C SER A 310 8.66 8.33 -5.67
N ALA A 311 9.46 9.39 -5.65
CA ALA A 311 10.90 9.28 -5.49
C ALA A 311 11.35 8.90 -4.07
N LEU A 312 10.51 9.10 -3.06
CA LEU A 312 10.84 8.79 -1.67
C LEU A 312 10.67 7.31 -1.31
N TYR A 313 10.00 6.52 -2.15
CA TYR A 313 9.88 5.07 -1.94
C TYR A 313 11.23 4.35 -1.93
N SER A 314 12.26 4.91 -2.60
CA SER A 314 13.56 4.25 -2.73
C SER A 314 14.71 5.25 -2.85
N THR A 315 15.82 4.95 -2.17
CA THR A 315 17.07 5.76 -2.27
C THR A 315 17.63 5.78 -3.69
N PHE A 316 17.33 4.80 -4.52
CA PHE A 316 17.78 4.75 -5.92
C PHE A 316 17.20 5.90 -6.78
N THR A 317 16.03 6.40 -6.42
CA THR A 317 15.32 7.49 -7.12
C THR A 317 15.69 8.89 -6.62
N TRP A 318 16.42 9.03 -5.50
CA TRP A 318 16.79 10.32 -4.92
C TRP A 318 17.62 11.21 -5.87
N ASN A 319 18.53 10.60 -6.65
CA ASN A 319 19.28 11.35 -7.67
C ASN A 319 18.38 11.82 -8.83
N GLN A 320 17.33 11.08 -9.15
CA GLN A 320 16.35 11.48 -10.17
C GLN A 320 15.51 12.66 -9.64
N LEU A 321 15.06 12.59 -8.39
CA LEU A 321 14.36 13.69 -7.72
C LEU A 321 15.21 14.97 -7.70
N THR A 322 16.50 14.85 -7.31
CA THR A 322 17.41 16.01 -7.30
C THR A 322 17.51 16.68 -8.68
N ARG A 323 17.65 15.88 -9.76
CA ARG A 323 17.67 16.43 -11.13
C ARG A 323 16.35 17.08 -11.52
N ALA A 324 15.22 16.42 -11.19
CA ALA A 324 13.89 16.95 -11.47
C ALA A 324 13.65 18.30 -10.77
N MET A 325 14.03 18.43 -9.50
CA MET A 325 13.93 19.68 -8.73
C MET A 325 14.81 20.79 -9.31
N VAL A 326 16.07 20.50 -9.66
CA VAL A 326 16.97 21.48 -10.30
C VAL A 326 16.40 21.99 -11.63
N SER A 327 15.86 21.10 -12.46
CA SER A 327 15.22 21.47 -13.73
C SER A 327 13.95 22.30 -13.49
N ALA A 328 13.12 21.94 -12.51
CA ALA A 328 11.90 22.65 -12.16
C ALA A 328 12.19 24.07 -11.65
N LEU A 329 13.25 24.27 -10.85
CA LEU A 329 13.74 25.61 -10.47
C LEU A 329 14.15 26.44 -11.68
N ALA A 330 14.71 25.82 -12.73
CA ALA A 330 15.04 26.46 -14.00
C ALA A 330 13.82 26.64 -14.94
N GLY A 331 12.64 26.14 -14.58
CA GLY A 331 11.39 26.28 -15.35
C GLY A 331 11.03 25.10 -16.25
N ASP A 332 11.63 23.93 -16.02
CA ASP A 332 11.32 22.69 -16.71
C ASP A 332 10.84 21.62 -15.73
N GLY A 333 9.54 21.37 -15.69
CA GLY A 333 8.87 20.38 -14.85
C GLY A 333 8.89 18.94 -15.39
N THR A 334 9.50 18.68 -16.55
CA THR A 334 9.48 17.37 -17.23
C THR A 334 9.87 16.23 -16.29
N GLY A 335 10.93 16.43 -15.47
CA GLY A 335 11.40 15.39 -14.57
C GLY A 335 10.39 15.00 -13.48
N LEU A 336 9.56 15.95 -13.05
CA LEU A 336 8.50 15.71 -12.05
C LEU A 336 7.33 14.96 -12.67
N VAL A 337 6.91 15.36 -13.88
CA VAL A 337 5.88 14.59 -14.63
C VAL A 337 6.31 13.15 -14.87
N VAL A 338 7.58 12.92 -15.22
CA VAL A 338 8.13 11.55 -15.40
C VAL A 338 8.07 10.74 -14.10
N LEU A 339 8.41 11.33 -12.95
CA LEU A 339 8.31 10.65 -11.65
C LEU A 339 6.85 10.31 -11.30
N THR A 340 5.91 11.22 -11.59
CA THR A 340 4.47 10.99 -11.42
C THR A 340 3.97 9.89 -12.34
N ASP A 341 4.36 9.90 -13.61
CA ASP A 341 3.99 8.86 -14.58
C ASP A 341 4.53 7.49 -14.19
N GLN A 342 5.74 7.42 -13.61
CA GLN A 342 6.31 6.19 -13.07
C GLN A 342 5.48 5.63 -11.92
N TYR A 343 5.03 6.49 -11.00
CA TYR A 343 4.16 6.08 -9.89
C TYR A 343 2.81 5.56 -10.37
N LEU A 344 2.20 6.30 -11.29
CA LEU A 344 0.89 5.96 -11.87
C LEU A 344 0.96 4.86 -12.93
N GLN A 345 2.16 4.41 -13.30
CA GLN A 345 2.41 3.45 -14.37
C GLN A 345 1.80 3.90 -15.72
N ARG A 346 1.82 5.21 -16.00
CA ARG A 346 1.21 5.79 -17.20
C ARG A 346 1.82 5.23 -18.48
N ASN A 347 0.96 4.78 -19.39
CA ASN A 347 1.36 4.26 -20.68
C ASN A 347 1.86 5.37 -21.63
N PRO A 348 2.71 5.04 -22.64
CA PRO A 348 3.19 6.01 -23.62
C PRO A 348 2.10 6.67 -24.47
N ASP A 349 0.92 6.06 -24.57
CA ASP A 349 -0.25 6.62 -25.27
C ASP A 349 -1.10 7.54 -24.40
N GLY A 350 -0.69 7.75 -23.13
CA GLY A 350 -1.37 8.62 -22.18
C GLY A 350 -2.45 7.94 -21.34
N THR A 351 -2.72 6.65 -21.57
CA THR A 351 -3.65 5.87 -20.75
C THR A 351 -3.00 5.42 -19.43
N TYR A 352 -3.82 4.95 -18.50
CA TYR A 352 -3.37 4.42 -17.21
C TYR A 352 -3.84 2.98 -17.05
N PRO A 353 -3.05 2.10 -16.38
CA PRO A 353 -3.63 0.89 -15.79
C PRO A 353 -4.56 1.29 -14.65
N ASN A 354 -5.41 0.39 -14.22
CA ASN A 354 -6.40 0.71 -13.18
C ASN A 354 -5.86 0.62 -11.73
N LEU A 355 -4.56 0.89 -11.55
CA LEU A 355 -3.87 0.84 -10.26
C LEU A 355 -4.58 1.72 -9.21
N ILE A 356 -4.87 2.97 -9.54
CA ILE A 356 -5.41 3.96 -8.60
C ILE A 356 -6.91 3.72 -8.36
N GLU A 357 -7.67 3.36 -9.39
CA GLU A 357 -9.08 3.00 -9.28
C GLU A 357 -9.26 1.82 -8.32
N ALA A 358 -8.49 0.77 -8.50
CA ALA A 358 -8.50 -0.39 -7.62
C ALA A 358 -7.97 -0.06 -6.22
N ASN A 359 -6.93 0.79 -6.11
CA ASN A 359 -6.42 1.27 -4.82
C ASN A 359 -7.51 1.96 -4.00
N ILE A 360 -8.19 2.91 -4.60
CA ILE A 360 -9.27 3.66 -3.94
C ILE A 360 -10.43 2.71 -3.57
N ALA A 361 -10.81 1.80 -4.47
CA ALA A 361 -11.91 0.88 -4.24
C ALA A 361 -11.67 -0.05 -3.05
N VAL A 362 -10.49 -0.68 -2.99
CA VAL A 362 -10.12 -1.58 -1.90
C VAL A 362 -9.98 -0.83 -0.58
N ASN A 363 -9.25 0.30 -0.56
CA ASN A 363 -9.08 1.09 0.66
C ASN A 363 -10.41 1.66 1.19
N SER A 364 -11.31 2.07 0.30
CA SER A 364 -12.64 2.59 0.70
C SER A 364 -13.57 1.50 1.24
N LEU A 365 -13.33 0.24 0.90
CA LEU A 365 -14.09 -0.89 1.43
C LEU A 365 -13.48 -1.40 2.75
N ASP A 366 -12.17 -1.60 2.78
CA ASP A 366 -11.46 -2.17 3.93
C ASP A 366 -11.30 -1.20 5.12
N SER A 367 -11.63 0.10 4.94
CA SER A 367 -11.49 1.14 5.97
C SER A 367 -12.78 1.92 6.18
N ALA A 368 -13.10 2.24 7.44
CA ALA A 368 -14.23 3.10 7.78
C ALA A 368 -13.87 4.58 7.56
N CYS A 369 -13.67 4.99 6.31
CA CYS A 369 -13.36 6.38 5.98
C CYS A 369 -14.56 7.32 6.18
N PRO A 370 -14.33 8.59 6.58
CA PRO A 370 -15.39 9.56 6.80
C PRO A 370 -16.22 9.85 5.55
N ARG A 371 -17.55 9.94 5.71
CA ARG A 371 -18.48 10.26 4.60
C ARG A 371 -18.83 11.75 4.50
N ASP A 372 -18.39 12.57 5.48
CA ASP A 372 -18.56 14.03 5.44
C ASP A 372 -17.30 14.70 4.88
N PRO A 373 -17.37 15.38 3.71
CA PRO A 373 -16.24 16.08 3.13
C PRO A 373 -15.56 17.10 4.05
N LEU A 374 -16.31 17.71 4.99
CA LEU A 374 -15.76 18.68 5.94
C LEU A 374 -14.74 18.06 6.92
N VAL A 375 -14.83 16.75 7.17
CA VAL A 375 -13.87 16.04 8.02
C VAL A 375 -12.47 16.07 7.40
N TYR A 376 -12.36 15.94 6.07
CA TYR A 376 -11.07 15.95 5.36
C TYR A 376 -10.37 17.30 5.43
N ARG A 377 -11.13 18.40 5.36
CA ARG A 377 -10.60 19.74 5.57
C ARG A 377 -10.06 19.92 6.99
N ALA A 378 -10.81 19.45 7.99
CA ALA A 378 -10.33 19.47 9.37
C ALA A 378 -9.13 18.53 9.59
N MET A 379 -9.04 17.41 8.88
CA MET A 379 -7.87 16.52 8.89
C MET A 379 -6.64 17.23 8.33
N ALA A 380 -6.76 17.96 7.21
CA ALA A 380 -5.67 18.73 6.63
C ALA A 380 -5.03 19.67 7.66
N ASP A 381 -5.86 20.45 8.37
CA ASP A 381 -5.38 21.37 9.43
C ASP A 381 -4.74 20.63 10.62
N ARG A 382 -5.23 19.42 10.96
CA ARG A 382 -4.64 18.60 12.02
C ARG A 382 -3.32 17.93 11.62
N PHE A 383 -3.16 17.61 10.34
CA PHE A 383 -1.98 16.89 9.84
C PHE A 383 -0.78 17.81 9.62
N GLU A 384 -1.02 19.07 9.22
CA GLU A 384 0.02 20.05 8.92
C GLU A 384 1.12 20.16 9.98
N PRO A 385 0.84 20.24 11.32
CA PRO A 385 1.89 20.31 12.33
C PRO A 385 2.78 19.07 12.44
N HIS A 386 2.33 17.92 11.93
CA HIS A 386 3.00 16.62 12.04
C HIS A 386 3.66 16.17 10.73
N ALA A 387 3.11 16.60 9.62
CA ALA A 387 3.57 16.28 8.27
C ALA A 387 3.42 17.53 7.38
N PRO A 388 4.29 18.55 7.56
CA PRO A 388 4.10 19.88 6.96
C PRO A 388 4.21 19.89 5.43
N THR A 389 4.90 18.89 4.82
CA THR A 389 5.06 18.81 3.37
C THR A 389 3.94 18.00 2.71
N PHE A 390 3.42 16.95 3.38
CA PHE A 390 2.54 15.95 2.76
C PHE A 390 1.17 15.81 3.43
N GLY A 391 1.02 16.28 4.68
CA GLY A 391 -0.16 15.98 5.50
C GLY A 391 -1.45 16.54 4.93
N ARG A 392 -1.44 17.80 4.50
CA ARG A 392 -2.64 18.48 3.95
C ARG A 392 -3.08 17.81 2.66
N SER A 393 -2.15 17.55 1.75
CA SER A 393 -2.43 16.92 0.44
C SER A 393 -2.96 15.48 0.59
N ALA A 394 -2.46 14.71 1.56
CA ALA A 394 -2.97 13.37 1.81
C ALA A 394 -4.39 13.35 2.39
N ALA A 395 -4.72 14.32 3.26
CA ALA A 395 -6.09 14.50 3.72
C ALA A 395 -7.03 14.81 2.55
N THR A 396 -6.66 15.73 1.66
CA THR A 396 -7.45 16.10 0.47
C THR A 396 -7.64 14.91 -0.47
N ALA A 397 -6.62 14.07 -0.69
CA ALA A 397 -6.71 12.87 -1.51
C ALA A 397 -7.78 11.88 -0.99
N GLY A 398 -8.06 11.89 0.32
CA GLY A 398 -9.12 11.10 0.93
C GLY A 398 -10.56 11.50 0.54
N LEU A 399 -10.78 12.68 -0.02
CA LEU A 399 -12.12 13.18 -0.39
C LEU A 399 -12.92 12.22 -1.29
N VAL A 400 -12.25 11.42 -2.12
CA VAL A 400 -12.93 10.43 -2.98
C VAL A 400 -13.75 9.45 -2.14
N CYS A 401 -13.22 9.06 -0.97
CA CYS A 401 -13.90 8.13 -0.06
C CYS A 401 -15.20 8.71 0.54
N ALA A 402 -15.29 10.04 0.72
CA ALA A 402 -16.52 10.69 1.17
C ALA A 402 -17.71 10.45 0.22
N HIS A 403 -17.43 10.24 -1.06
CA HIS A 403 -18.42 10.06 -2.12
C HIS A 403 -18.50 8.63 -2.65
N TRP A 404 -17.72 7.69 -2.05
CA TRP A 404 -17.66 6.30 -2.54
C TRP A 404 -18.99 5.56 -2.36
N ALA A 405 -19.42 4.82 -3.37
CA ALA A 405 -20.76 4.23 -3.41
C ALA A 405 -20.91 2.97 -2.54
N ALA A 406 -19.84 2.19 -2.36
CA ALA A 406 -19.90 0.99 -1.53
C ALA A 406 -19.84 1.33 -0.04
N GLU A 407 -20.60 0.61 0.79
CA GLU A 407 -20.49 0.72 2.24
C GLU A 407 -19.19 0.06 2.72
N PRO A 408 -18.46 0.65 3.69
CA PRO A 408 -17.26 0.05 4.23
C PRO A 408 -17.54 -1.29 4.93
N ASP A 409 -16.61 -2.23 4.76
CA ASP A 409 -16.53 -3.49 5.51
C ASP A 409 -15.11 -3.62 6.11
N PRO A 410 -14.79 -2.87 7.18
CA PRO A 410 -13.45 -2.79 7.73
C PRO A 410 -12.91 -4.14 8.16
N LEU A 411 -11.60 -4.32 7.99
CA LEU A 411 -10.91 -5.54 8.37
C LEU A 411 -10.80 -5.68 9.89
N ASP A 412 -10.88 -6.91 10.37
CA ASP A 412 -10.54 -7.24 11.75
C ASP A 412 -9.02 -7.26 11.94
N VAL A 413 -8.56 -7.06 13.19
CA VAL A 413 -7.14 -7.20 13.52
C VAL A 413 -6.77 -8.68 13.46
N PRO A 414 -5.83 -9.09 12.58
CA PRO A 414 -5.52 -10.50 12.36
C PRO A 414 -4.76 -11.08 13.55
N ARG A 415 -5.09 -12.31 13.90
CA ARG A 415 -4.38 -13.08 14.94
C ARG A 415 -3.65 -14.27 14.36
N ALA A 416 -4.15 -14.84 13.27
CA ALA A 416 -3.64 -16.07 12.64
C ALA A 416 -3.38 -17.20 13.66
N ALA A 417 -4.33 -17.40 14.60
CA ALA A 417 -4.17 -18.31 15.72
C ALA A 417 -3.96 -19.74 15.24
N GLY A 418 -2.87 -20.38 15.68
CA GLY A 418 -2.51 -21.75 15.28
C GLY A 418 -1.85 -21.87 13.91
N SER A 419 -1.53 -20.78 13.21
CA SER A 419 -0.77 -20.81 11.95
C SER A 419 0.67 -21.29 12.15
N ALA A 420 1.31 -21.75 11.07
CA ALA A 420 2.77 -21.88 11.01
C ALA A 420 3.44 -20.52 11.29
N PRO A 421 4.72 -20.49 11.71
CA PRO A 421 5.43 -19.25 11.95
C PRO A 421 5.37 -18.29 10.74
N ILE A 422 5.20 -16.99 10.99
CA ILE A 422 5.17 -15.93 9.96
C ILE A 422 6.37 -14.99 10.18
N VAL A 423 7.09 -14.66 9.12
CA VAL A 423 8.19 -13.69 9.18
C VAL A 423 7.66 -12.32 8.73
N VAL A 424 7.74 -11.33 9.61
CA VAL A 424 7.41 -9.94 9.30
C VAL A 424 8.70 -9.15 9.17
N ILE A 425 8.88 -8.41 8.07
CA ILE A 425 10.03 -7.55 7.83
C ILE A 425 9.58 -6.10 7.94
N ALA A 426 10.34 -5.29 8.69
CA ALA A 426 10.09 -3.87 8.83
C ALA A 426 11.37 -3.06 8.65
N THR A 427 11.33 -2.08 7.74
CA THR A 427 12.42 -1.13 7.48
C THR A 427 12.32 0.06 8.43
N THR A 428 13.43 0.46 9.08
CA THR A 428 13.39 1.51 10.12
C THR A 428 12.94 2.87 9.62
N ASN A 429 13.20 3.19 8.36
CA ASN A 429 12.77 4.44 7.74
C ASN A 429 11.96 4.17 6.47
N ASP A 430 10.96 3.30 6.60
CA ASP A 430 9.99 3.04 5.55
C ASP A 430 9.00 4.22 5.45
N PRO A 431 8.87 4.87 4.29
CA PRO A 431 7.94 5.99 4.11
C PRO A 431 6.48 5.56 4.02
N ALA A 432 6.19 4.41 3.39
CA ALA A 432 4.84 4.01 3.03
C ALA A 432 4.18 3.11 4.07
N THR A 433 4.95 2.22 4.69
CA THR A 433 4.53 1.37 5.81
C THR A 433 5.51 1.56 6.96
N PRO A 434 5.30 2.60 7.80
CA PRO A 434 6.23 2.95 8.88
C PRO A 434 6.60 1.75 9.74
N PHE A 435 7.86 1.72 10.22
CA PHE A 435 8.41 0.63 11.03
C PHE A 435 7.47 0.15 12.14
N GLU A 436 6.77 1.10 12.76
CA GLU A 436 5.83 0.86 13.85
C GLU A 436 4.67 -0.06 13.44
N TRP A 437 4.24 0.01 12.16
CA TRP A 437 3.16 -0.83 11.64
C TRP A 437 3.61 -2.29 11.49
N GLY A 438 4.77 -2.54 10.87
CA GLY A 438 5.31 -3.89 10.75
C GLY A 438 5.60 -4.51 12.12
N LYS A 439 6.07 -3.70 13.08
CA LYS A 439 6.23 -4.13 14.47
C LYS A 439 4.89 -4.47 15.11
N ALA A 440 3.85 -3.65 14.90
CA ALA A 440 2.50 -3.92 15.43
C ALA A 440 1.93 -5.20 14.82
N LEU A 441 2.03 -5.38 13.50
CA LEU A 441 1.61 -6.61 12.82
C LEU A 441 2.27 -7.84 13.41
N SER A 442 3.60 -7.80 13.67
CA SER A 442 4.31 -8.93 14.28
C SER A 442 3.86 -9.25 15.70
N GLN A 443 3.23 -8.30 16.39
CA GLN A 443 2.67 -8.47 17.74
C GLN A 443 1.19 -8.89 17.73
N GLN A 444 0.47 -8.60 16.66
CA GLN A 444 -0.92 -9.00 16.45
C GLN A 444 -1.03 -10.48 16.10
N LEU A 445 -0.12 -10.96 15.24
CA LEU A 445 -0.07 -12.36 14.81
C LEU A 445 0.51 -13.24 15.92
N GLU A 446 -0.18 -14.34 16.26
CA GLU A 446 0.16 -15.20 17.39
C GLU A 446 1.55 -15.85 17.25
N ASN A 447 1.96 -16.18 16.03
CA ASN A 447 3.21 -16.89 15.74
C ASN A 447 4.06 -16.16 14.71
N ALA A 448 4.37 -14.88 14.97
CA ALA A 448 5.18 -14.09 14.07
C ALA A 448 6.55 -13.72 14.66
N THR A 449 7.56 -13.62 13.79
CA THR A 449 8.91 -13.15 14.12
C THR A 449 9.21 -11.90 13.34
N LEU A 450 9.57 -10.80 14.05
CA LEU A 450 10.00 -9.55 13.44
C LEU A 450 11.48 -9.64 13.01
N VAL A 451 11.74 -9.32 11.76
CA VAL A 451 13.08 -9.04 11.22
C VAL A 451 13.17 -7.54 10.92
N THR A 452 14.14 -6.87 11.54
CA THR A 452 14.33 -5.44 11.36
C THR A 452 15.39 -5.19 10.28
N TYR A 453 15.04 -4.41 9.25
CA TYR A 453 16.04 -3.81 8.37
C TYR A 453 16.34 -2.38 8.81
N ARG A 454 17.59 -2.09 9.17
CA ARG A 454 18.07 -0.75 9.50
C ARG A 454 18.51 -0.05 8.21
N GLY A 455 17.64 0.76 7.66
CA GLY A 455 17.86 1.44 6.39
C GLY A 455 16.69 2.31 5.96
N GLU A 456 16.77 2.76 4.72
CA GLU A 456 15.83 3.63 4.04
C GLU A 456 15.05 2.85 2.98
N GLY A 457 13.83 3.33 2.69
CA GLY A 457 13.02 2.87 1.57
C GLY A 457 11.94 1.88 1.96
N HIS A 458 11.04 1.64 1.02
CA HIS A 458 9.86 0.80 1.18
C HIS A 458 10.14 -0.62 0.75
N THR A 459 9.95 -1.59 1.69
CA THR A 459 10.25 -3.02 1.51
C THR A 459 11.76 -3.30 1.23
N ILE A 460 12.21 -4.55 1.30
CA ILE A 460 13.65 -4.83 1.17
C ILE A 460 14.00 -6.23 0.61
N TYR A 461 13.14 -7.24 0.76
CA TYR A 461 13.43 -8.59 0.25
C TYR A 461 13.53 -8.58 -1.28
N ALA A 462 14.53 -9.27 -1.82
CA ALA A 462 14.89 -9.31 -3.23
C ALA A 462 15.29 -7.94 -3.84
N GLN A 463 15.66 -6.98 -3.00
CA GLN A 463 16.20 -5.67 -3.44
C GLN A 463 17.73 -5.58 -3.28
N GLY A 464 18.40 -6.72 -3.14
CA GLY A 464 19.87 -6.81 -3.12
C GLY A 464 20.49 -6.67 -1.73
N ASN A 465 19.70 -6.78 -0.65
CA ASN A 465 20.26 -6.87 0.70
C ASN A 465 20.58 -8.33 1.07
N ALA A 466 21.85 -8.70 1.01
CA ALA A 466 22.30 -10.08 1.22
C ALA A 466 21.91 -10.67 2.59
N CYS A 467 21.79 -9.85 3.64
CA CYS A 467 21.40 -10.31 4.98
C CYS A 467 19.89 -10.68 5.00
N ILE A 468 19.02 -9.79 4.52
CA ILE A 468 17.58 -10.04 4.42
C ILE A 468 17.32 -11.23 3.47
N ASP A 469 17.97 -11.22 2.29
CA ASP A 469 17.79 -12.27 1.30
C ASP A 469 18.19 -13.65 1.87
N ALA A 470 19.30 -13.73 2.63
CA ALA A 470 19.72 -14.99 3.26
C ALA A 470 18.72 -15.48 4.32
N VAL A 471 18.19 -14.59 5.16
CA VAL A 471 17.20 -14.91 6.20
C VAL A 471 15.91 -15.41 5.58
N VAL A 472 15.38 -14.68 4.59
CA VAL A 472 14.12 -15.03 3.92
C VAL A 472 14.26 -16.33 3.13
N ASN A 473 15.32 -16.48 2.33
CA ASN A 473 15.54 -17.67 1.53
C ASN A 473 15.70 -18.92 2.41
N ALA A 474 16.43 -18.84 3.53
CA ALA A 474 16.55 -19.95 4.47
C ALA A 474 15.18 -20.36 5.04
N TYR A 475 14.36 -19.37 5.41
CA TYR A 475 13.01 -19.65 5.93
C TYR A 475 12.11 -20.27 4.86
N LEU A 476 12.03 -19.71 3.65
CA LEU A 476 11.20 -20.24 2.56
C LEU A 476 11.60 -21.68 2.17
N LEU A 477 12.92 -21.95 2.08
CA LEU A 477 13.45 -23.25 1.63
C LEU A 477 13.40 -24.33 2.71
N THR A 478 13.69 -23.99 3.96
CA THR A 478 13.95 -24.96 5.03
C THR A 478 13.06 -24.82 6.27
N LEU A 479 12.19 -23.81 6.29
CA LEU A 479 11.37 -23.41 7.45
C LEU A 479 12.20 -22.98 8.67
N ALA A 480 13.47 -22.58 8.46
CA ALA A 480 14.33 -22.05 9.51
C ALA A 480 13.85 -20.65 9.91
N VAL A 481 13.05 -20.59 10.99
CA VAL A 481 12.55 -19.31 11.53
C VAL A 481 13.73 -18.47 12.03
N PRO A 482 13.83 -17.18 11.63
CA PRO A 482 14.89 -16.31 12.14
C PRO A 482 14.78 -16.15 13.66
N ALA A 483 15.93 -15.92 14.31
CA ALA A 483 15.95 -15.66 15.75
C ALA A 483 15.22 -14.35 16.07
N GLU A 484 14.56 -14.29 17.23
CA GLU A 484 13.97 -13.05 17.72
C GLU A 484 15.01 -11.93 17.81
N GLY A 485 14.65 -10.71 17.35
CA GLY A 485 15.56 -9.57 17.32
C GLY A 485 16.56 -9.59 16.16
N THR A 486 16.41 -10.48 15.18
CA THR A 486 17.23 -10.47 13.95
C THR A 486 17.18 -9.09 13.30
N THR A 487 18.36 -8.53 13.06
CA THR A 487 18.52 -7.19 12.48
C THR A 487 19.54 -7.23 11.35
N CYS A 488 19.21 -6.63 10.23
CA CYS A 488 20.06 -6.46 9.05
C CYS A 488 20.28 -4.95 8.77
N GLY A 489 21.36 -4.62 8.03
CA GLY A 489 21.67 -3.23 7.64
C GLY A 489 22.37 -2.42 8.72
N ASP A 490 22.99 -1.31 8.30
CA ASP A 490 23.83 -0.43 9.12
C ASP A 490 23.19 0.95 9.36
N GLY A 491 21.96 1.14 8.91
CA GLY A 491 21.22 2.37 9.07
C GLY A 491 20.91 2.72 10.54
N PRO A 492 20.23 3.83 10.81
CA PRO A 492 19.87 4.24 12.16
C PRO A 492 19.05 3.16 12.88
N PRO A 493 19.09 3.11 14.22
CA PRO A 493 18.22 2.21 14.97
C PRO A 493 16.75 2.55 14.69
N PRO A 494 15.84 1.58 14.95
CA PRO A 494 14.41 1.85 14.85
C PRO A 494 14.06 3.12 15.62
N PRO A 495 13.07 3.91 15.19
CA PRO A 495 12.55 5.01 15.98
C PRO A 495 12.23 4.50 17.37
N GLY A 496 12.63 5.28 18.38
CA GLY A 496 12.29 4.95 19.78
C GLY A 496 10.77 4.80 19.90
N PRO A 497 10.25 4.22 21.02
CA PRO A 497 8.82 4.15 21.23
C PRO A 497 8.26 5.54 20.97
N ALA A 498 7.39 5.66 19.98
CA ALA A 498 6.76 6.92 19.62
C ALA A 498 6.29 7.56 20.95
N ALA A 499 6.70 8.78 21.21
CA ALA A 499 6.11 9.57 22.27
C ALA A 499 4.60 9.41 22.07
N ALA A 500 3.95 8.80 23.07
CA ALA A 500 2.60 8.24 23.01
C ALA A 500 1.77 8.85 21.90
N ARG A 501 1.20 8.02 21.02
CA ARG A 501 0.34 8.38 19.86
C ARG A 501 0.02 9.86 19.90
N PRO A 502 0.36 10.70 18.91
CA PRO A 502 -0.06 12.08 18.95
C PRO A 502 -1.54 12.05 19.29
N ALA A 503 -1.89 12.51 20.50
CA ALA A 503 -3.29 12.55 20.90
C ALA A 503 -3.92 13.54 19.94
N LEU A 504 -4.64 13.03 18.95
CA LEU A 504 -5.45 13.89 18.10
C LEU A 504 -6.34 14.71 19.04
N PRO A 505 -6.37 16.04 18.92
CA PRO A 505 -7.21 16.84 19.76
C PRO A 505 -8.66 16.35 19.58
N PRO A 506 -9.46 16.29 20.65
CA PRO A 506 -10.84 15.83 20.58
C PRO A 506 -11.59 16.65 19.53
N THR A 507 -12.37 16.00 18.71
CA THR A 507 -13.26 16.64 17.74
C THR A 507 -14.20 17.59 18.48
N GLU A 508 -14.41 18.80 17.95
CA GLU A 508 -15.21 19.88 18.58
C GLU A 508 -16.67 19.52 18.90
N ALA A 509 -17.11 18.30 18.64
CA ALA A 509 -18.44 17.81 19.03
C ALA A 509 -18.65 17.74 20.55
N ASP A 510 -17.56 17.79 21.37
CA ASP A 510 -17.63 17.60 22.82
C ASP A 510 -17.18 18.80 23.69
N ALA A 511 -16.99 20.02 23.15
CA ALA A 511 -16.53 21.16 23.95
C ALA A 511 -17.53 22.35 23.98
N PRO A 512 -18.03 22.76 25.16
CA PRO A 512 -18.76 24.03 25.26
C PRO A 512 -17.77 25.21 25.31
N GLY A 513 -17.93 26.13 24.37
CA GLY A 513 -17.28 27.41 24.12
C GLY A 513 -16.29 27.99 25.12
N ARG A 514 -15.05 28.25 24.66
CA ARG A 514 -14.15 29.23 25.28
C ARG A 514 -13.43 30.06 24.22
N VAL A 515 -13.46 31.37 24.49
CA VAL A 515 -12.79 32.43 23.72
C VAL A 515 -11.27 32.39 23.97
N ALA A 516 -10.49 32.48 22.90
CA ALA A 516 -9.02 32.49 22.94
C ALA A 516 -8.47 33.87 23.32
N THR A 517 -7.47 33.89 24.21
CA THR A 517 -6.58 35.05 24.45
C THR A 517 -5.15 34.70 24.05
N PRO A 518 -4.37 35.64 23.45
CA PRO A 518 -3.03 35.35 22.93
C PRO A 518 -1.94 35.44 24.02
N VAL A 519 -0.91 34.57 23.92
CA VAL A 519 0.28 34.56 24.79
C VAL A 519 1.52 34.93 23.96
N PRO A 520 2.44 35.78 24.49
CA PRO A 520 3.64 36.24 23.78
C PRO A 520 4.83 35.27 23.92
N GLY A 521 5.74 35.30 22.92
CA GLY A 521 6.84 34.37 22.70
C GLY A 521 8.01 34.37 23.67
N ALA A 522 8.80 33.31 23.56
CA ALA A 522 10.18 33.21 24.08
C ALA A 522 11.07 32.48 23.11
N LEU A 523 12.13 33.16 22.66
CA LEU A 523 13.21 32.63 21.81
C LEU A 523 14.20 31.83 22.68
N GLY A 524 14.49 30.60 22.31
CA GLY A 524 15.54 29.75 22.88
C GLY A 524 16.60 29.37 21.84
N GLN A 525 17.87 29.48 22.21
CA GLN A 525 19.05 29.22 21.34
C GLN A 525 19.27 27.74 21.04
N PRO A 526 19.90 27.39 19.90
CA PRO A 526 20.18 25.99 19.52
C PRO A 526 21.43 25.44 20.22
N PRO A 527 21.54 24.11 20.43
CA PRO A 527 22.73 23.45 20.95
C PRO A 527 23.77 23.16 19.88
N ALA A 528 25.05 23.05 20.31
CA ALA A 528 26.23 22.86 19.50
C ALA A 528 26.28 21.46 18.85
N GLY A 529 26.81 21.40 17.62
CA GLY A 529 26.92 20.19 16.82
C GLY A 529 28.12 19.29 17.19
N PRO A 530 28.13 18.02 16.79
CA PRO A 530 29.20 17.04 17.04
C PRO A 530 30.32 17.11 16.01
N GLU A 531 31.51 16.63 16.43
CA GLU A 531 32.78 16.62 15.69
C GLU A 531 32.81 15.63 14.50
N PRO A 532 33.71 15.85 13.51
CA PRO A 532 33.76 15.06 12.27
C PRO A 532 34.52 13.74 12.41
N TRP A 533 34.10 12.70 11.71
CA TRP A 533 34.69 11.37 11.63
C TRP A 533 35.74 11.26 10.52
N PRO A 534 36.78 10.38 10.65
CA PRO A 534 37.89 10.28 9.71
C PRO A 534 37.57 9.40 8.48
N HIS A 535 38.10 9.79 7.35
CA HIS A 535 38.02 9.13 6.06
C HIS A 535 38.69 7.75 6.04
N GLY A 536 37.94 6.69 5.72
CA GLY A 536 38.45 5.38 5.35
C GLY A 536 38.18 5.08 3.87
N GLN A 537 39.23 4.77 3.11
CA GLN A 537 39.13 4.34 1.72
C GLN A 537 38.61 2.90 1.66
N GLY A 538 37.54 2.64 0.90
CA GLY A 538 36.96 1.32 0.64
C GLY A 538 36.47 1.20 -0.79
N GLU A 539 36.85 0.12 -1.40
CA GLU A 539 36.81 -0.29 -2.81
C GLU A 539 35.51 0.01 -3.59
N VAL A 540 35.69 0.47 -4.81
CA VAL A 540 34.64 0.78 -5.80
C VAL A 540 34.19 -0.51 -6.47
N TRP A 541 32.97 -0.98 -6.15
CA TRP A 541 32.28 -2.00 -6.94
C TRP A 541 31.43 -1.32 -8.03
N PRO A 542 31.29 -1.91 -9.23
CA PRO A 542 30.63 -1.23 -10.34
C PRO A 542 29.12 -1.09 -10.13
N HIS A 543 28.67 0.14 -10.04
CA HIS A 543 27.28 0.57 -9.84
C HIS A 543 26.29 0.23 -10.98
N TRP A 544 26.67 -0.62 -11.92
CA TRP A 544 25.86 -0.96 -13.10
C TRP A 544 24.72 -1.93 -12.85
N LEU A 545 24.76 -2.71 -11.77
CA LEU A 545 23.74 -3.75 -11.48
C LEU A 545 22.50 -3.20 -10.75
N ALA A 546 22.66 -2.22 -9.88
CA ALA A 546 21.51 -1.67 -9.12
C ALA A 546 20.67 -0.68 -9.95
N ALA A 547 21.32 0.11 -10.84
CA ALA A 547 20.61 0.95 -11.81
C ALA A 547 19.87 0.12 -12.87
N GLY A 548 20.32 -1.12 -13.12
CA GLY A 548 19.71 -2.05 -14.07
C GLY A 548 18.33 -2.57 -13.64
N VAL A 549 18.06 -2.70 -12.33
CA VAL A 549 16.79 -3.29 -11.84
C VAL A 549 15.65 -2.30 -11.90
N LEU A 550 15.85 -1.04 -11.52
CA LEU A 550 14.80 0.01 -11.69
C LEU A 550 14.67 0.45 -13.16
N LEU A 551 15.79 0.47 -13.92
CA LEU A 551 15.75 0.74 -15.35
C LEU A 551 15.13 -0.43 -16.13
N ALA A 552 15.26 -1.68 -15.67
CA ALA A 552 14.58 -2.85 -16.24
C ALA A 552 13.07 -2.83 -15.94
N LEU A 553 12.64 -2.34 -14.77
CA LEU A 553 11.24 -2.07 -14.46
C LEU A 553 10.64 -1.04 -15.44
N THR A 554 11.42 -0.04 -15.84
CA THR A 554 10.98 1.02 -16.77
C THR A 554 11.11 0.61 -18.24
N ILE A 555 12.15 -0.16 -18.64
CA ILE A 555 12.42 -0.54 -20.03
C ILE A 555 11.57 -1.75 -20.48
N ALA A 556 11.20 -2.68 -19.58
CA ALA A 556 10.32 -3.79 -19.92
C ALA A 556 8.91 -3.32 -20.33
N PHE A 557 8.43 -2.20 -19.75
CA PHE A 557 7.17 -1.57 -20.14
C PHE A 557 7.20 -0.89 -21.52
N ILE A 558 8.35 -0.39 -21.97
CA ILE A 558 8.51 0.27 -23.29
C ILE A 558 8.59 -0.76 -24.44
N GLY A 559 9.05 -1.99 -24.18
CA GLY A 559 9.28 -3.02 -25.22
C GLY A 559 8.04 -3.78 -25.68
N PHE A 560 6.99 -3.90 -24.86
CA PHE A 560 5.84 -4.75 -25.16
C PHE A 560 4.65 -4.02 -25.83
N GLY A 561 4.57 -2.68 -25.73
CA GLY A 561 3.53 -1.88 -26.40
C GLY A 561 3.61 -1.89 -27.94
N VAL A 562 4.74 -2.20 -28.53
CA VAL A 562 4.97 -2.13 -29.99
C VAL A 562 4.52 -3.40 -30.74
N SER A 563 4.33 -4.53 -30.07
CA SER A 563 4.04 -5.82 -30.73
C SER A 563 2.55 -6.13 -30.96
N ARG A 564 1.62 -5.44 -30.32
CA ARG A 564 0.16 -5.71 -30.47
C ARG A 564 -0.56 -4.84 -31.53
N ALA A 565 0.07 -3.81 -32.09
CA ALA A 565 -0.56 -2.89 -33.05
C ALA A 565 -0.66 -3.39 -34.52
N ARG A 566 -0.27 -4.63 -34.84
CA ARG A 566 -0.35 -5.14 -36.23
C ARG A 566 -1.04 -6.51 -36.35
N ARG A 567 -2.36 -6.56 -36.18
CA ARG A 567 -3.25 -7.51 -36.85
C ARG A 567 -4.69 -6.96 -36.94
N ARG A 568 -4.97 -6.10 -37.94
CA ARG A 568 -6.33 -5.94 -38.44
C ARG A 568 -6.60 -7.06 -39.47
N PRO A 569 -7.75 -7.74 -39.43
CA PRO A 569 -8.15 -8.63 -40.50
C PRO A 569 -8.53 -7.81 -41.76
N PRO A 570 -8.40 -8.35 -42.99
CA PRO A 570 -8.77 -7.65 -44.20
C PRO A 570 -10.30 -7.52 -44.30
N PRO A 571 -10.82 -6.48 -45.00
CA PRO A 571 -12.26 -6.33 -45.21
C PRO A 571 -12.75 -7.41 -46.15
N GLY A 572 -13.88 -8.04 -45.79
CA GLY A 572 -14.52 -9.07 -46.53
C GLY A 572 -15.08 -8.61 -47.89
N SER A 573 -14.97 -9.44 -48.86
CA SER A 573 -15.78 -9.49 -50.07
C SER A 573 -17.06 -10.28 -49.82
#